data_ed9f101e9366246d480492ad34956d88
#
_entry.id   ed9f101e9366246d480492ad34956d88
#
_cell.length_a   1.000
_cell.length_b   1.000
_cell.length_c   1.000
_cell.angle_alpha   90.00
_cell.angle_beta   90.00
_cell.angle_gamma   90.00
#
_symmetry.space_group_name_H-M   'P 1'
#
loop_
_entity.id
_entity.type
_entity.pdbx_description
1 polymer ?
#
loop_
_entity_poly.entity_id
_entity_poly.type
_entity_poly.pdbx_seq_one_letter_code
_entity_poly.pdbx_strand_id
1 'polypeptide(L)'
;KPYARDPETLARTWALPGTKGLEHRIGGLEKMNITGTISYVPENHQVMTDLREEKVARIANDLPEQEVYGNPEGGDILVVGWGGTYGHLYTTVSEMRAEGKDVSLAHFNFINPLPKNTRDVLARYKKIVVCELNLGQFAKYLKSKFPEFNYLQVNKVAGLPFTVVELK
;
A
#
# COMPACT_ATOMS: atom_id res chain seq x y z
N LYS A 1 20.18 -7.74 22.40
CA LYS A 1 18.97 -8.49 22.72
C LYS A 1 18.20 -8.87 21.46
N PRO A 2 17.57 -10.06 21.37
CA PRO A 2 16.95 -10.56 20.14
C PRO A 2 15.81 -9.68 19.57
N TYR A 3 15.16 -8.91 20.42
CA TYR A 3 14.05 -8.01 20.06
C TYR A 3 14.41 -6.53 20.17
N ALA A 4 15.71 -6.20 20.34
CA ALA A 4 16.17 -4.83 20.19
C ALA A 4 15.94 -4.36 18.75
N ARG A 5 15.55 -3.10 18.60
CA ARG A 5 15.17 -2.49 17.33
C ARG A 5 16.09 -1.33 17.00
N ASP A 6 16.34 -1.16 15.73
CA ASP A 6 16.94 0.05 15.20
C ASP A 6 16.02 1.25 15.51
N PRO A 7 16.52 2.36 16.03
CA PRO A 7 15.68 3.49 16.45
C PRO A 7 15.02 4.24 15.27
N GLU A 8 15.59 4.16 14.08
CA GLU A 8 15.05 4.86 12.90
C GLU A 8 14.04 4.01 12.14
N THR A 9 14.39 2.77 11.87
CA THR A 9 13.57 1.86 11.04
C THR A 9 12.65 0.96 11.84
N LEU A 10 12.89 0.80 13.14
CA LEU A 10 12.28 -0.20 14.02
C LEU A 10 12.53 -1.66 13.57
N ALA A 11 13.42 -1.88 12.62
CA ALA A 11 13.83 -3.20 12.21
C ALA A 11 14.64 -3.89 13.32
N ARG A 12 14.47 -5.20 13.44
CA ARG A 12 15.32 -6.00 14.35
C ARG A 12 16.54 -6.50 13.59
N THR A 13 17.67 -6.56 14.27
CA THR A 13 18.84 -7.27 13.77
C THR A 13 18.52 -8.77 13.68
N TRP A 14 18.96 -9.42 12.63
CA TRP A 14 18.76 -10.86 12.48
C TRP A 14 19.57 -11.63 13.51
N ALA A 15 18.87 -12.45 14.29
CA ALA A 15 19.49 -13.45 15.12
C ALA A 15 19.62 -14.74 14.29
N LEU A 16 20.75 -14.92 13.63
CA LEU A 16 20.99 -16.12 12.84
C LEU A 16 21.05 -17.36 13.75
N PRO A 17 20.47 -18.50 13.36
CA PRO A 17 20.56 -19.73 14.13
C PRO A 17 22.01 -20.09 14.46
N GLY A 18 22.28 -20.39 15.72
CA GLY A 18 23.63 -20.72 16.25
C GLY A 18 24.44 -19.49 16.71
N THR A 19 23.93 -18.24 16.59
CA THR A 19 24.60 -17.07 17.14
C THR A 19 24.57 -17.10 18.66
N LYS A 20 25.74 -17.22 19.28
CA LYS A 20 25.88 -17.28 20.73
C LYS A 20 25.37 -16.00 21.41
N GLY A 21 24.55 -16.16 22.45
CA GLY A 21 23.98 -15.07 23.24
C GLY A 21 22.74 -14.41 22.60
N LEU A 22 22.27 -14.92 21.45
CA LEU A 22 21.02 -14.51 20.83
C LEU A 22 19.95 -15.61 20.81
N GLU A 23 20.17 -16.65 21.61
CA GLU A 23 19.23 -17.75 21.78
C GLU A 23 17.92 -17.21 22.34
N HIS A 24 16.82 -17.50 21.67
CA HIS A 24 15.48 -17.11 22.10
C HIS A 24 14.45 -18.06 21.52
N ARG A 25 13.29 -18.14 22.15
CA ARG A 25 12.21 -18.99 21.68
C ARG A 25 11.55 -18.38 20.44
N ILE A 26 11.48 -19.15 19.36
CA ILE A 26 10.75 -18.83 18.14
C ILE A 26 9.43 -19.60 18.17
N GLY A 27 8.31 -18.92 17.95
CA GLY A 27 6.97 -19.50 17.94
C GLY A 27 5.90 -18.42 17.95
N GLY A 28 4.63 -18.84 17.94
CA GLY A 28 3.46 -17.94 17.81
C GLY A 28 3.08 -17.17 19.08
N LEU A 29 3.77 -17.37 20.20
CA LEU A 29 3.47 -16.64 21.43
C LEU A 29 4.04 -15.23 21.39
N GLU A 30 3.37 -14.28 22.06
CA GLU A 30 3.85 -12.90 22.21
C GLU A 30 5.21 -12.88 22.92
N LYS A 31 6.07 -11.97 22.50
CA LYS A 31 7.40 -11.78 23.06
C LYS A 31 7.50 -10.46 23.79
N MET A 32 8.25 -10.46 24.87
CA MET A 32 8.63 -9.25 25.57
C MET A 32 9.46 -8.36 24.65
N ASN A 33 9.14 -7.09 24.62
CA ASN A 33 9.95 -6.09 23.91
C ASN A 33 11.41 -6.15 24.37
N ILE A 34 12.36 -5.95 23.47
CA ILE A 34 13.81 -5.98 23.66
C ILE A 34 14.36 -7.38 23.98
N THR A 35 13.85 -8.07 25.00
CA THR A 35 14.44 -9.34 25.46
C THR A 35 14.04 -10.54 24.61
N GLY A 36 12.83 -10.54 24.03
CA GLY A 36 12.33 -11.66 23.24
C GLY A 36 11.87 -12.87 24.05
N THR A 37 11.77 -12.76 25.37
CA THR A 37 11.18 -13.81 26.23
C THR A 37 9.66 -13.87 26.04
N ILE A 38 9.03 -15.00 26.32
CA ILE A 38 7.57 -15.12 26.25
C ILE A 38 6.93 -14.14 27.24
N SER A 39 5.88 -13.47 26.81
CA SER A 39 5.15 -12.48 27.61
C SER A 39 3.65 -12.72 27.54
N TYR A 40 3.00 -12.63 28.68
CA TYR A 40 1.54 -12.58 28.83
C TYR A 40 1.09 -11.25 29.44
N VAL A 41 1.97 -10.25 29.44
CA VAL A 41 1.71 -8.91 30.00
C VAL A 41 0.92 -8.08 28.99
N PRO A 42 -0.30 -7.61 29.33
CA PRO A 42 -1.17 -6.86 28.39
C PRO A 42 -0.52 -5.58 27.85
N GLU A 43 0.19 -4.85 28.70
CA GLU A 43 0.86 -3.60 28.33
C GLU A 43 1.97 -3.86 27.30
N ASN A 44 2.71 -4.98 27.46
CA ASN A 44 3.70 -5.37 26.46
C ASN A 44 3.05 -5.73 25.12
N HIS A 45 1.88 -6.37 25.15
CA HIS A 45 1.15 -6.70 23.92
C HIS A 45 0.77 -5.42 23.14
N GLN A 46 0.28 -4.40 23.83
CA GLN A 46 -0.02 -3.09 23.20
C GLN A 46 1.25 -2.48 22.59
N VAL A 47 2.33 -2.38 23.37
CA VAL A 47 3.62 -1.84 22.88
C VAL A 47 4.13 -2.60 21.66
N MET A 48 4.06 -3.93 21.67
CA MET A 48 4.52 -4.75 20.55
C MET A 48 3.63 -4.59 19.30
N THR A 49 2.35 -4.34 19.48
CA THR A 49 1.41 -4.06 18.41
C THR A 49 1.73 -2.71 17.75
N ASP A 50 1.89 -1.67 18.56
CA ASP A 50 2.22 -0.33 18.09
C ASP A 50 3.57 -0.30 17.35
N LEU A 51 4.59 -0.96 17.89
CA LEU A 51 5.91 -1.06 17.25
C LEU A 51 5.87 -1.80 15.90
N ARG A 52 5.02 -2.81 15.76
CA ARG A 52 4.85 -3.52 14.48
C ARG A 52 4.15 -2.65 13.44
N GLU A 53 3.11 -1.94 13.84
CA GLU A 53 2.40 -1.00 12.96
C GLU A 53 3.31 0.14 12.54
N GLU A 54 3.98 0.77 13.48
CA GLU A 54 4.89 1.89 13.20
C GLU A 54 6.08 1.46 12.32
N LYS A 55 6.63 0.27 12.54
CA LYS A 55 7.68 -0.27 11.67
C LYS A 55 7.23 -0.33 10.21
N VAL A 56 6.03 -0.82 9.95
CA VAL A 56 5.47 -0.87 8.59
C VAL A 56 5.23 0.55 8.05
N ALA A 57 4.66 1.44 8.87
CA ALA A 57 4.41 2.82 8.46
C ALA A 57 5.71 3.57 8.09
N ARG A 58 6.81 3.34 8.81
CA ARG A 58 8.11 3.98 8.52
C ARG A 58 8.72 3.57 7.17
N ILE A 59 8.35 2.43 6.61
CA ILE A 59 8.78 2.02 5.27
C ILE A 59 8.41 3.07 4.22
N ALA A 60 7.35 3.85 4.44
CA ALA A 60 6.98 4.95 3.55
C ALA A 60 8.11 6.00 3.36
N ASN A 61 9.09 6.07 4.28
CA ASN A 61 10.25 6.97 4.16
C ASN A 61 11.21 6.56 3.04
N ASP A 62 11.22 5.27 2.69
CA ASP A 62 12.12 4.67 1.71
C ASP A 62 11.41 4.37 0.38
N LEU A 63 10.09 4.60 0.31
CA LEU A 63 9.34 4.39 -0.93
C LEU A 63 9.53 5.55 -1.91
N PRO A 64 9.60 5.25 -3.22
CA PRO A 64 9.50 6.29 -4.23
C PRO A 64 8.12 6.95 -4.19
N GLU A 65 8.04 8.17 -4.70
CA GLU A 65 6.76 8.84 -4.90
C GLU A 65 5.89 8.07 -5.90
N GLN A 66 4.56 8.16 -5.71
CA GLN A 66 3.61 7.65 -6.68
C GLN A 66 3.67 8.47 -7.96
N GLU A 67 4.01 7.81 -9.05
CA GLU A 67 4.02 8.39 -10.38
C GLU A 67 2.64 8.36 -11.03
N VAL A 68 2.42 9.29 -11.96
CA VAL A 68 1.21 9.39 -12.78
C VAL A 68 1.59 9.35 -14.25
N TYR A 69 1.02 8.41 -14.98
CA TYR A 69 1.03 8.41 -16.44
C TYR A 69 -0.07 9.33 -16.96
N GLY A 70 0.28 10.30 -17.79
CA GLY A 70 -0.63 11.28 -18.36
C GLY A 70 -0.27 12.69 -17.93
N ASN A 71 -1.16 13.40 -17.26
CA ASN A 71 -0.91 14.73 -16.75
C ASN A 71 -0.67 14.69 -15.22
N PRO A 72 0.56 14.76 -14.73
CA PRO A 72 0.85 14.68 -13.30
C PRO A 72 0.36 15.91 -12.50
N GLU A 73 0.10 17.03 -13.18
CA GLU A 73 -0.39 18.25 -12.52
C GLU A 73 -1.88 18.19 -12.15
N GLY A 74 -2.63 17.24 -12.74
CA GLY A 74 -4.04 17.04 -12.45
C GLY A 74 -4.92 16.98 -13.69
N GLY A 75 -6.22 16.82 -13.50
CA GLY A 75 -7.14 16.72 -14.61
C GLY A 75 -8.55 16.26 -14.22
N ASP A 76 -9.31 15.80 -15.21
CA ASP A 76 -10.69 15.39 -14.99
C ASP A 76 -10.77 14.01 -14.32
N ILE A 77 -10.03 13.02 -14.80
CA ILE A 77 -10.14 11.64 -14.34
C ILE A 77 -8.76 11.05 -14.00
N LEU A 78 -8.65 10.51 -12.80
CA LEU A 78 -7.56 9.62 -12.40
C LEU A 78 -8.07 8.19 -12.33
N VAL A 79 -7.57 7.34 -13.22
CA VAL A 79 -7.71 5.89 -13.09
C VAL A 79 -6.69 5.39 -12.09
N VAL A 80 -7.14 4.61 -11.13
CA VAL A 80 -6.29 4.02 -10.08
C VAL A 80 -6.34 2.51 -10.21
N GLY A 81 -5.17 1.89 -10.22
CA GLY A 81 -5.02 0.44 -10.24
C GLY A 81 -3.83 -0.02 -9.43
N TRP A 82 -3.70 -1.34 -9.27
CA TRP A 82 -2.58 -1.97 -8.59
C TRP A 82 -2.40 -3.43 -9.05
N GLY A 83 -1.25 -4.02 -8.71
CA GLY A 83 -0.98 -5.43 -9.03
C GLY A 83 -1.05 -5.75 -10.51
N GLY A 84 -1.73 -6.83 -10.89
CA GLY A 84 -1.80 -7.33 -12.27
C GLY A 84 -2.66 -6.51 -13.25
N THR A 85 -3.18 -5.35 -12.86
CA THR A 85 -4.06 -4.54 -13.73
C THR A 85 -3.32 -3.55 -14.63
N TYR A 86 -2.00 -3.40 -14.47
CA TYR A 86 -1.23 -2.33 -15.14
C TYR A 86 -1.41 -2.29 -16.65
N GLY A 87 -1.15 -3.39 -17.35
CA GLY A 87 -1.16 -3.41 -18.81
C GLY A 87 -2.51 -2.99 -19.42
N HIS A 88 -3.59 -3.49 -18.84
CA HIS A 88 -4.96 -3.19 -19.30
C HIS A 88 -5.33 -1.74 -19.07
N LEU A 89 -5.03 -1.20 -17.88
CA LEU A 89 -5.31 0.19 -17.53
C LEU A 89 -4.43 1.15 -18.34
N TYR A 90 -3.15 0.83 -18.50
CA TYR A 90 -2.22 1.64 -19.29
C TYR A 90 -2.69 1.76 -20.75
N THR A 91 -3.04 0.63 -21.38
CA THR A 91 -3.52 0.63 -22.78
C THR A 91 -4.81 1.45 -22.90
N THR A 92 -5.78 1.22 -22.00
CA THR A 92 -7.05 1.96 -22.00
C THR A 92 -6.83 3.48 -21.87
N VAL A 93 -6.05 3.89 -20.86
CA VAL A 93 -5.76 5.32 -20.64
C VAL A 93 -5.00 5.92 -21.82
N SER A 94 -4.03 5.19 -22.40
CA SER A 94 -3.29 5.61 -23.58
C SER A 94 -4.20 5.91 -24.77
N GLU A 95 -5.12 4.98 -25.07
CA GLU A 95 -6.09 5.14 -26.17
C GLU A 95 -7.07 6.28 -25.91
N MET A 96 -7.62 6.38 -24.68
CA MET A 96 -8.52 7.48 -24.31
C MET A 96 -7.83 8.85 -24.45
N ARG A 97 -6.56 8.96 -24.07
CA ARG A 97 -5.75 10.18 -24.26
C ARG A 97 -5.53 10.50 -25.74
N ALA A 98 -5.26 9.49 -26.56
CA ALA A 98 -5.15 9.66 -28.01
C ALA A 98 -6.46 10.15 -28.65
N GLU A 99 -7.61 9.83 -28.05
CA GLU A 99 -8.94 10.33 -28.42
C GLU A 99 -9.23 11.75 -27.85
N GLY A 100 -8.27 12.38 -27.17
CA GLY A 100 -8.40 13.73 -26.62
C GLY A 100 -9.08 13.82 -25.25
N LYS A 101 -9.28 12.70 -24.55
CA LYS A 101 -9.87 12.69 -23.19
C LYS A 101 -8.84 13.06 -22.14
N ASP A 102 -9.23 13.85 -21.16
CA ASP A 102 -8.41 14.21 -20.00
C ASP A 102 -8.50 13.11 -18.92
N VAL A 103 -7.67 12.09 -19.10
CA VAL A 103 -7.57 10.92 -18.21
C VAL A 103 -6.12 10.59 -17.94
N SER A 104 -5.81 10.22 -16.71
CA SER A 104 -4.47 9.83 -16.26
C SER A 104 -4.54 8.54 -15.45
N LEU A 105 -3.40 7.87 -15.27
CA LEU A 105 -3.28 6.62 -14.54
C LEU A 105 -2.28 6.74 -13.39
N ALA A 106 -2.71 6.42 -12.18
CA ALA A 106 -1.85 6.11 -11.04
C ALA A 106 -1.92 4.61 -10.76
N HIS A 107 -0.88 3.87 -11.12
CA HIS A 107 -0.78 2.46 -10.81
C HIS A 107 0.13 2.25 -9.59
N PHE A 108 -0.43 1.69 -8.53
CA PHE A 108 0.27 1.53 -7.25
C PHE A 108 1.06 0.23 -7.20
N ASN A 109 2.36 0.34 -6.98
CA ASN A 109 3.24 -0.79 -6.68
C ASN A 109 3.34 -1.05 -5.16
N PHE A 110 3.08 -0.02 -4.35
CA PHE A 110 3.12 -0.07 -2.89
C PHE A 110 1.76 0.36 -2.34
N ILE A 111 1.11 -0.51 -1.60
CA ILE A 111 -0.25 -0.28 -1.10
C ILE A 111 -0.34 -0.20 0.42
N ASN A 112 0.63 -0.77 1.14
CA ASN A 112 0.71 -0.66 2.61
C ASN A 112 2.18 -0.78 3.08
N PRO A 113 2.81 0.33 3.46
CA PRO A 113 2.28 1.69 3.43
C PRO A 113 2.13 2.24 1.99
N LEU A 114 1.30 3.26 1.85
CA LEU A 114 1.20 4.03 0.61
C LEU A 114 2.39 4.99 0.47
N PRO A 115 2.80 5.34 -0.77
CA PRO A 115 3.72 6.44 -1.02
C PRO A 115 3.25 7.75 -0.38
N LYS A 116 4.17 8.55 0.14
CA LYS A 116 3.85 9.76 0.92
C LYS A 116 3.03 10.80 0.17
N ASN A 117 3.24 10.91 -1.14
CA ASN A 117 2.54 11.86 -2.00
C ASN A 117 1.15 11.38 -2.46
N THR A 118 0.67 10.21 -1.99
CA THR A 118 -0.60 9.61 -2.46
C THR A 118 -1.77 10.58 -2.34
N ARG A 119 -1.92 11.26 -1.18
CA ARG A 119 -3.00 12.22 -0.96
C ARG A 119 -2.96 13.37 -1.98
N ASP A 120 -1.77 13.90 -2.24
CA ASP A 120 -1.57 15.02 -3.16
C ASP A 120 -1.87 14.61 -4.60
N VAL A 121 -1.49 13.39 -5.00
CA VAL A 121 -1.85 12.83 -6.31
C VAL A 121 -3.36 12.74 -6.46
N LEU A 122 -4.07 12.17 -5.48
CA LEU A 122 -5.52 12.03 -5.53
C LEU A 122 -6.23 13.40 -5.59
N ALA A 123 -5.72 14.39 -4.87
CA ALA A 123 -6.32 15.72 -4.77
C ALA A 123 -6.27 16.55 -6.07
N ARG A 124 -5.43 16.18 -7.04
CA ARG A 124 -5.26 16.90 -8.30
C ARG A 124 -6.35 16.61 -9.34
N TYR A 125 -7.21 15.60 -9.08
CA TYR A 125 -8.21 15.15 -10.06
C TYR A 125 -9.63 15.31 -9.56
N LYS A 126 -10.53 15.64 -10.50
CA LYS A 126 -11.95 15.83 -10.17
C LYS A 126 -12.67 14.52 -9.87
N LYS A 127 -12.26 13.44 -10.53
CA LYS A 127 -12.83 12.09 -10.36
C LYS A 127 -11.72 11.06 -10.19
N ILE A 128 -11.89 10.17 -9.24
CA ILE A 128 -10.98 9.04 -8.99
C ILE A 128 -11.78 7.77 -9.29
N VAL A 129 -11.27 6.96 -10.22
CA VAL A 129 -11.89 5.70 -10.64
C VAL A 129 -10.95 4.56 -10.30
N VAL A 130 -11.28 3.75 -9.32
CA VAL A 130 -10.47 2.61 -8.89
C VAL A 130 -10.93 1.36 -9.64
N CYS A 131 -10.02 0.76 -10.40
CA CYS A 131 -10.29 -0.43 -11.22
C CYS A 131 -9.62 -1.65 -10.60
N GLU A 132 -10.42 -2.64 -10.16
CA GLU A 132 -9.92 -3.78 -9.41
C GLU A 132 -10.50 -5.11 -9.89
N LEU A 133 -9.67 -6.14 -9.90
CA LEU A 133 -10.11 -7.52 -10.16
C LEU A 133 -10.57 -8.22 -8.86
N ASN A 134 -11.28 -7.48 -8.02
CA ASN A 134 -11.86 -7.91 -6.74
C ASN A 134 -13.08 -7.04 -6.40
N LEU A 135 -13.62 -7.16 -5.20
CA LEU A 135 -14.81 -6.43 -4.73
C LEU A 135 -14.51 -5.02 -4.16
N GLY A 136 -13.50 -4.32 -4.71
CA GLY A 136 -13.18 -2.95 -4.33
C GLY A 136 -12.39 -2.85 -3.02
N GLN A 137 -11.46 -3.75 -2.78
CA GLN A 137 -10.65 -3.77 -1.55
C GLN A 137 -9.75 -2.56 -1.44
N PHE A 138 -9.07 -2.18 -2.52
CA PHE A 138 -8.18 -1.02 -2.53
C PHE A 138 -8.95 0.30 -2.48
N ALA A 139 -10.08 0.41 -3.18
CA ALA A 139 -10.97 1.57 -3.08
C ALA A 139 -11.44 1.80 -1.63
N LYS A 140 -11.83 0.73 -0.93
CA LYS A 140 -12.21 0.79 0.50
C LYS A 140 -11.03 1.19 1.38
N TYR A 141 -9.84 0.68 1.10
CA TYR A 141 -8.63 1.03 1.83
C TYR A 141 -8.27 2.50 1.62
N LEU A 142 -8.27 3.00 0.38
CA LEU A 142 -8.06 4.42 0.09
C LEU A 142 -9.10 5.29 0.80
N LYS A 143 -10.37 4.89 0.79
CA LYS A 143 -11.43 5.61 1.50
C LYS A 143 -11.21 5.65 3.02
N SER A 144 -10.63 4.61 3.60
CA SER A 144 -10.30 4.60 5.03
C SER A 144 -9.13 5.53 5.37
N LYS A 145 -8.20 5.73 4.44
CA LYS A 145 -7.02 6.60 4.63
C LYS A 145 -7.29 8.06 4.29
N PHE A 146 -8.06 8.30 3.23
CA PHE A 146 -8.38 9.63 2.70
C PHE A 146 -9.90 9.74 2.48
N PRO A 147 -10.69 9.88 3.55
CA PRO A 147 -12.15 9.88 3.50
C PRO A 147 -12.76 11.09 2.79
N GLU A 148 -11.98 12.14 2.59
CA GLU A 148 -12.41 13.36 1.89
C GLU A 148 -12.68 13.18 0.40
N PHE A 149 -12.06 12.17 -0.25
CA PHE A 149 -12.26 11.93 -1.68
C PHE A 149 -13.43 10.98 -1.96
N ASN A 150 -14.03 11.15 -3.14
CA ASN A 150 -15.04 10.22 -3.64
C ASN A 150 -14.39 9.24 -4.64
N TYR A 151 -14.56 7.95 -4.40
CA TYR A 151 -13.99 6.88 -5.19
C TYR A 151 -15.08 6.18 -5.99
N LEU A 152 -15.09 6.37 -7.31
CA LEU A 152 -15.84 5.53 -8.22
C LEU A 152 -15.13 4.19 -8.38
N GLN A 153 -15.86 3.13 -8.64
CA GLN A 153 -15.28 1.79 -8.69
C GLN A 153 -15.69 1.06 -9.96
N VAL A 154 -14.72 0.38 -10.58
CA VAL A 154 -14.94 -0.62 -11.63
C VAL A 154 -14.37 -1.93 -11.12
N ASN A 155 -15.25 -2.83 -10.69
CA ASN A 155 -14.87 -4.10 -10.08
C ASN A 155 -15.24 -5.27 -10.99
N LYS A 156 -14.32 -6.21 -11.18
CA LYS A 156 -14.55 -7.43 -11.96
C LYS A 156 -14.00 -8.64 -11.21
N VAL A 157 -14.82 -9.65 -10.97
CA VAL A 157 -14.41 -10.89 -10.31
C VAL A 157 -14.88 -12.06 -11.18
N ALA A 158 -14.15 -12.31 -12.27
CA ALA A 158 -14.51 -13.34 -13.26
C ALA A 158 -13.35 -14.25 -13.63
N GLY A 159 -12.21 -14.20 -12.91
CA GLY A 159 -11.01 -14.96 -13.26
C GLY A 159 -10.37 -14.54 -14.59
N LEU A 160 -10.79 -13.41 -15.16
CA LEU A 160 -10.30 -12.84 -16.39
C LEU A 160 -9.86 -11.39 -16.16
N PRO A 161 -8.82 -10.90 -16.87
CA PRO A 161 -8.42 -9.52 -16.80
C PRO A 161 -9.49 -8.58 -17.37
N PHE A 162 -9.32 -7.27 -17.15
CA PHE A 162 -10.08 -6.26 -17.87
C PHE A 162 -9.75 -6.27 -19.37
N THR A 163 -10.73 -5.95 -20.19
CA THR A 163 -10.50 -5.57 -21.57
C THR A 163 -10.58 -4.07 -21.72
N VAL A 164 -9.93 -3.52 -22.76
CA VAL A 164 -10.00 -2.08 -23.08
C VAL A 164 -11.43 -1.62 -23.33
N VAL A 165 -12.25 -2.47 -23.95
CA VAL A 165 -13.66 -2.17 -24.25
C VAL A 165 -14.51 -2.05 -22.98
N GLU A 166 -14.24 -2.86 -21.96
CA GLU A 166 -14.97 -2.78 -20.67
C GLU A 166 -14.62 -1.50 -19.88
N LEU A 167 -13.45 -0.91 -20.13
CA LEU A 167 -12.94 0.22 -19.35
C LEU A 167 -13.21 1.57 -20.03
N LYS A 168 -13.53 1.61 -21.32
CA LYS A 168 -13.91 2.81 -22.08
C LYS A 168 -15.38 3.16 -21.90
#